data_624ca071304d08212419c24a6b72dd7c
#
_entry.id   624ca071304d08212419c24a6b72dd7c
#
_cell.length_a   1.000
_cell.length_b   1.000
_cell.length_c   1.000
_cell.angle_alpha   90.00
_cell.angle_beta   90.00
_cell.angle_gamma   90.00
#
_symmetry.space_group_name_H-M   'P 1'
#
loop_
_entity.id
_entity.type
_entity.pdbx_description
1 polymer ?
#
loop_
_entity_poly.entity_id
_entity_poly.type
_entity_poly.pdbx_seq_one_letter_code
_entity_poly.pdbx_strand_id
1 'polypeptide(L)'
;MGDVLFGPFLRKGSYSRVEVLNHVQADERFGQLYQEAQQLTEVDELMLYRRYLRKGERILFHGTFDPSLFNLLSDEGYDLYLIEPEAARTKQISEKYQHKIYGWSHDVTDVVGPEYFDRIILPGTTILRYTRGELLLFFRNIRQLLRPSGRLLVSLYRVDHLKSIAHPIATRRFQKTLLFYGYQVDGERLLFNAYLKSGKEEKVSYAVEYLYEPNTLFEFATLSRYQGQFLYEGKTMLVLEFEKQ
;
A
#
# COMPACT_ATOMS: atom_id res chain seq x y z
N MET A 1 16.88 -9.45 12.36
CA MET A 1 17.41 -8.59 11.28
C MET A 1 17.94 -9.38 10.08
N GLY A 2 18.46 -10.60 10.23
CA GLY A 2 19.00 -11.38 9.11
C GLY A 2 18.02 -11.80 8.03
N ASP A 3 16.72 -11.79 8.32
CA ASP A 3 15.70 -12.39 7.43
C ASP A 3 15.03 -11.39 6.48
N VAL A 4 15.36 -10.10 6.54
CA VAL A 4 14.72 -9.05 5.72
C VAL A 4 15.71 -8.25 4.88
N LEU A 5 16.99 -8.29 5.20
CA LEU A 5 18.05 -7.68 4.40
C LEU A 5 18.76 -8.76 3.57
N PHE A 6 19.01 -8.48 2.31
CA PHE A 6 19.66 -9.41 1.39
C PHE A 6 20.94 -8.85 0.76
N GLY A 7 21.81 -9.72 0.30
CA GLY A 7 22.99 -9.40 -0.49
C GLY A 7 23.84 -8.26 0.08
N PRO A 8 24.13 -7.21 -0.68
CA PRO A 8 24.96 -6.09 -0.21
C PRO A 8 24.29 -5.26 0.88
N PHE A 9 22.96 -5.25 0.99
CA PHE A 9 22.25 -4.52 2.04
C PHE A 9 22.46 -5.16 3.41
N LEU A 10 22.44 -6.51 3.48
CA LEU A 10 22.77 -7.25 4.69
C LEU A 10 24.20 -6.92 5.15
N ARG A 11 25.17 -6.96 4.22
CA ARG A 11 26.56 -6.60 4.53
C ARG A 11 26.71 -5.15 4.96
N LYS A 12 25.96 -4.19 4.37
CA LYS A 12 25.97 -2.78 4.79
C LYS A 12 25.35 -2.61 6.17
N GLY A 13 24.21 -3.24 6.44
CA GLY A 13 23.52 -3.19 7.73
C GLY A 13 24.35 -3.76 8.90
N SER A 14 25.36 -4.58 8.64
CA SER A 14 26.26 -5.11 9.68
C SER A 14 27.35 -4.11 10.13
N TYR A 15 27.54 -2.99 9.44
CA TYR A 15 28.55 -2.01 9.81
C TYR A 15 28.02 -1.09 10.91
N SER A 16 28.80 -0.92 12.00
CA SER A 16 28.41 -0.10 13.16
C SER A 16 28.14 1.38 12.84
N ARG A 17 28.66 1.89 11.71
CA ARG A 17 28.44 3.27 11.26
C ARG A 17 27.16 3.44 10.44
N VAL A 18 26.49 2.34 10.06
CA VAL A 18 25.28 2.36 9.24
C VAL A 18 24.06 2.26 10.15
N GLU A 19 23.20 3.23 10.06
CA GLU A 19 21.91 3.21 10.74
C GLU A 19 20.96 2.26 10.01
N VAL A 20 20.38 1.30 10.73
CA VAL A 20 19.37 0.38 10.18
C VAL A 20 17.99 0.86 10.62
N LEU A 21 17.18 1.26 9.65
CA LEU A 21 15.79 1.68 9.85
C LEU A 21 14.85 0.50 9.69
N ASN A 22 13.89 0.38 10.58
CA ASN A 22 12.97 -0.77 10.62
C ASN A 22 11.99 -0.83 9.46
N HIS A 23 11.79 0.29 8.73
CA HIS A 23 10.95 0.35 7.53
C HIS A 23 11.31 1.56 6.67
N VAL A 24 11.00 1.50 5.38
CA VAL A 24 11.34 2.55 4.40
C VAL A 24 10.73 3.91 4.70
N GLN A 25 9.62 3.97 5.41
CA GLN A 25 8.94 5.22 5.76
C GLN A 25 9.60 5.98 6.92
N ALA A 26 10.59 5.38 7.58
CA ALA A 26 11.33 6.04 8.66
C ALA A 26 12.28 7.17 8.17
N ASP A 27 12.53 7.25 6.86
CA ASP A 27 13.27 8.33 6.21
C ASP A 27 12.55 8.72 4.92
N GLU A 28 12.25 10.01 4.75
CA GLU A 28 11.47 10.52 3.62
C GLU A 28 12.06 10.13 2.26
N ARG A 29 13.40 10.15 2.14
CA ARG A 29 14.10 9.78 0.89
C ARG A 29 13.89 8.30 0.52
N PHE A 30 13.88 7.41 1.51
CA PHE A 30 13.54 6.01 1.30
C PHE A 30 12.07 5.83 0.96
N GLY A 31 11.18 6.56 1.64
CA GLY A 31 9.75 6.54 1.36
C GLY A 31 9.46 6.95 -0.09
N GLN A 32 10.03 8.07 -0.55
CA GLN A 32 9.91 8.53 -1.94
C GLN A 32 10.49 7.52 -2.94
N LEU A 33 11.69 6.98 -2.68
CA LEU A 33 12.30 5.97 -3.54
C LEU A 33 11.44 4.71 -3.65
N TYR A 34 10.88 4.27 -2.54
CA TYR A 34 10.02 3.11 -2.51
C TYR A 34 8.74 3.32 -3.31
N GLN A 35 8.12 4.49 -3.20
CA GLN A 35 6.95 4.87 -4.00
C GLN A 35 7.27 4.90 -5.49
N GLU A 36 8.37 5.55 -5.88
CA GLU A 36 8.80 5.60 -7.28
C GLU A 36 9.13 4.20 -7.82
N ALA A 37 9.72 3.34 -6.99
CA ALA A 37 10.02 1.97 -7.38
C ALA A 37 8.75 1.11 -7.50
N GLN A 38 7.67 1.47 -6.80
CA GLN A 38 6.37 0.82 -6.90
C GLN A 38 5.47 1.36 -8.03
N GLN A 39 5.81 2.49 -8.64
CA GLN A 39 5.10 3.01 -9.82
C GLN A 39 5.33 2.11 -11.06
N LEU A 40 5.12 0.83 -10.88
CA LEU A 40 5.41 -0.23 -11.85
C LEU A 40 4.18 -0.56 -12.71
N THR A 41 3.11 0.21 -12.58
CA THR A 41 1.88 -0.05 -13.31
C THR A 41 1.74 0.87 -14.51
N GLU A 42 1.49 0.28 -15.67
CA GLU A 42 0.95 0.96 -16.85
C GLU A 42 -0.55 1.30 -16.68
N VAL A 43 -1.12 1.03 -15.50
CA VAL A 43 -2.54 1.22 -15.24
C VAL A 43 -2.77 2.63 -14.72
N ASP A 44 -3.57 3.39 -15.45
CA ASP A 44 -4.11 4.66 -14.98
C ASP A 44 -5.13 4.40 -13.86
N GLU A 45 -4.69 4.48 -12.61
CA GLU A 45 -5.55 4.27 -11.44
C GLU A 45 -6.72 5.26 -11.42
N LEU A 46 -6.54 6.48 -11.92
CA LEU A 46 -7.61 7.47 -12.01
C LEU A 46 -8.75 6.99 -12.91
N MET A 47 -8.40 6.47 -14.10
CA MET A 47 -9.39 5.93 -15.03
C MET A 47 -10.11 4.72 -14.43
N LEU A 48 -9.36 3.87 -13.70
CA LEU A 48 -9.92 2.74 -13.00
C LEU A 48 -10.94 3.19 -11.94
N TYR A 49 -10.58 4.13 -11.08
CA TYR A 49 -11.48 4.62 -10.04
C TYR A 49 -12.71 5.32 -10.63
N ARG A 50 -12.55 6.20 -11.62
CA ARG A 50 -13.70 6.81 -12.33
C ARG A 50 -14.69 5.80 -12.90
N ARG A 51 -14.20 4.63 -13.31
CA ARG A 51 -15.05 3.56 -13.85
C ARG A 51 -15.88 2.86 -12.77
N TYR A 52 -15.31 2.68 -11.56
CA TYR A 52 -15.92 1.83 -10.53
C TYR A 52 -16.48 2.58 -9.34
N LEU A 53 -16.08 3.84 -9.12
CA LEU A 53 -16.64 4.67 -8.06
C LEU A 53 -17.90 5.38 -8.52
N ARG A 54 -18.82 5.59 -7.59
CA ARG A 54 -20.08 6.31 -7.85
C ARG A 54 -20.15 7.56 -7.00
N LYS A 55 -20.61 8.66 -7.61
CA LYS A 55 -20.94 9.88 -6.85
C LYS A 55 -22.11 9.61 -5.92
N GLY A 56 -22.03 10.16 -4.71
CA GLY A 56 -23.03 9.92 -3.67
C GLY A 56 -22.73 8.72 -2.76
N GLU A 57 -21.78 7.85 -3.11
CA GLU A 57 -21.25 6.85 -2.18
C GLU A 57 -20.24 7.51 -1.22
N ARG A 58 -20.24 7.11 0.05
CA ARG A 58 -19.15 7.39 1.00
C ARG A 58 -18.04 6.38 0.80
N ILE A 59 -16.87 6.86 0.42
CA ILE A 59 -15.76 6.03 -0.03
C ILE A 59 -14.56 6.25 0.88
N LEU A 60 -14.05 5.17 1.49
CA LEU A 60 -12.83 5.20 2.28
C LEU A 60 -11.66 4.63 1.49
N PHE A 61 -10.61 5.40 1.33
CA PHE A 61 -9.31 4.88 0.95
C PHE A 61 -8.53 4.49 2.20
N HIS A 62 -8.07 3.25 2.25
CA HIS A 62 -7.33 2.69 3.38
C HIS A 62 -5.91 2.33 2.94
N GLY A 63 -4.93 3.06 3.45
CA GLY A 63 -3.52 2.88 3.18
C GLY A 63 -2.97 3.86 2.16
N THR A 64 -1.81 3.52 1.64
CA THR A 64 -1.01 4.37 0.76
C THR A 64 -1.75 4.77 -0.51
N PHE A 65 -2.17 6.00 -0.57
CA PHE A 65 -2.86 6.59 -1.70
C PHE A 65 -2.13 7.83 -2.21
N ASP A 66 -2.20 8.10 -3.52
CA ASP A 66 -1.61 9.33 -4.08
C ASP A 66 -2.44 10.56 -3.64
N PRO A 67 -1.85 11.50 -2.89
CA PRO A 67 -2.56 12.70 -2.44
C PRO A 67 -3.10 13.54 -3.59
N SER A 68 -2.42 13.57 -4.74
CA SER A 68 -2.89 14.32 -5.92
C SER A 68 -4.18 13.72 -6.48
N LEU A 69 -4.27 12.41 -6.51
CA LEU A 69 -5.43 11.67 -6.96
C LEU A 69 -6.61 11.84 -6.00
N PHE A 70 -6.35 11.86 -4.69
CA PHE A 70 -7.37 12.16 -3.68
C PHE A 70 -7.97 13.56 -3.89
N ASN A 71 -7.12 14.57 -4.06
CA ASN A 71 -7.56 15.95 -4.31
C ASN A 71 -8.42 16.01 -5.58
N LEU A 72 -7.94 15.41 -6.68
CA LEU A 72 -8.62 15.44 -7.98
C LEU A 72 -10.01 14.80 -7.92
N LEU A 73 -10.11 13.58 -7.38
CA LEU A 73 -11.40 12.89 -7.24
C LEU A 73 -12.35 13.63 -6.28
N SER A 74 -11.83 14.22 -5.20
CA SER A 74 -12.63 15.05 -4.30
C SER A 74 -13.14 16.31 -4.99
N ASP A 75 -12.34 16.95 -5.84
CA ASP A 75 -12.75 18.12 -6.66
C ASP A 75 -13.79 17.74 -7.71
N GLU A 76 -13.77 16.51 -8.20
CA GLU A 76 -14.81 15.96 -9.09
C GLU A 76 -16.12 15.63 -8.37
N GLY A 77 -16.17 15.77 -7.05
CA GLY A 77 -17.39 15.62 -6.24
C GLY A 77 -17.62 14.21 -5.72
N TYR A 78 -16.58 13.37 -5.62
CA TYR A 78 -16.65 12.13 -4.85
C TYR A 78 -16.55 12.41 -3.35
N ASP A 79 -17.33 11.70 -2.53
CA ASP A 79 -17.30 11.81 -1.05
C ASP A 79 -16.24 10.87 -0.49
N LEU A 80 -14.98 11.33 -0.53
CA LEU A 80 -13.80 10.54 -0.16
C LEU A 80 -13.37 10.81 1.28
N TYR A 81 -12.96 9.75 1.92
CA TYR A 81 -12.30 9.70 3.23
C TYR A 81 -10.99 8.94 3.09
N LEU A 82 -10.02 9.24 3.94
CA LEU A 82 -8.68 8.63 3.87
C LEU A 82 -8.19 8.22 5.24
N ILE A 83 -7.65 7.01 5.32
CA ILE A 83 -6.77 6.59 6.42
C ILE A 83 -5.37 6.52 5.85
N GLU A 84 -4.50 7.43 6.29
CA GLU A 84 -3.10 7.51 5.84
C GLU A 84 -2.18 7.58 7.06
N PRO A 85 -1.27 6.59 7.22
CA PRO A 85 -0.33 6.55 8.34
C PRO A 85 0.75 7.63 8.26
N GLU A 86 1.01 8.17 7.06
CA GLU A 86 2.14 9.08 6.83
C GLU A 86 1.71 10.54 6.89
N ALA A 87 2.10 11.23 7.96
CA ALA A 87 1.83 12.66 8.12
C ALA A 87 2.40 13.54 6.98
N ALA A 88 3.49 13.12 6.35
CA ALA A 88 4.05 13.82 5.20
C ALA A 88 3.14 13.81 3.98
N ARG A 89 2.41 12.72 3.76
CA ARG A 89 1.44 12.59 2.67
C ARG A 89 0.15 13.35 2.95
N THR A 90 -0.34 13.29 4.19
CA THR A 90 -1.57 14.02 4.55
C THR A 90 -1.40 15.53 4.37
N LYS A 91 -0.20 16.08 4.55
CA LYS A 91 0.13 17.49 4.29
C LYS A 91 -0.01 17.90 2.81
N GLN A 92 0.03 16.96 1.87
CA GLN A 92 -0.12 17.22 0.43
C GLN A 92 -1.59 17.28 0.01
N ILE A 93 -2.50 16.91 0.90
CA ILE A 93 -3.94 17.00 0.66
C ILE A 93 -4.40 18.42 0.94
N SER A 94 -5.26 18.95 0.07
CA SER A 94 -5.81 20.29 0.19
C SER A 94 -6.46 20.52 1.56
N GLU A 95 -6.24 21.70 2.15
CA GLU A 95 -6.78 22.08 3.46
C GLU A 95 -8.29 21.89 3.59
N LYS A 96 -9.03 22.11 2.49
CA LYS A 96 -10.49 21.91 2.45
C LYS A 96 -10.93 20.46 2.71
N TYR A 97 -10.03 19.49 2.52
CA TYR A 97 -10.32 18.07 2.70
C TYR A 97 -9.64 17.45 3.95
N GLN A 98 -8.87 18.22 4.71
CA GLN A 98 -8.18 17.72 5.90
C GLN A 98 -9.13 17.09 6.94
N HIS A 99 -10.35 17.59 7.05
CA HIS A 99 -11.37 17.05 7.96
C HIS A 99 -11.88 15.65 7.57
N LYS A 100 -11.53 15.14 6.39
CA LYS A 100 -11.87 13.80 5.90
C LYS A 100 -10.70 12.81 6.02
N ILE A 101 -9.61 13.23 6.65
CA ILE A 101 -8.44 12.41 6.86
C ILE A 101 -8.46 11.90 8.29
N TYR A 102 -8.47 10.59 8.43
CA TYR A 102 -8.31 9.92 9.70
C TYR A 102 -6.84 9.51 9.85
N GLY A 103 -6.28 9.73 11.03
CA GLY A 103 -4.95 9.24 11.36
C GLY A 103 -4.93 7.71 11.35
N TRP A 104 -3.73 7.15 11.28
CA TRP A 104 -3.56 5.72 11.42
C TRP A 104 -4.03 5.31 12.82
N SER A 105 -5.14 4.61 12.89
CA SER A 105 -5.56 3.87 14.07
C SER A 105 -5.49 2.38 13.72
N HIS A 106 -4.92 1.56 14.60
CA HIS A 106 -4.99 0.11 14.47
C HIS A 106 -6.45 -0.39 14.57
N ASP A 107 -7.32 0.45 15.08
CA ASP A 107 -8.75 0.20 15.13
C ASP A 107 -9.54 1.30 14.43
N VAL A 108 -9.76 1.09 13.13
CA VAL A 108 -10.51 2.03 12.27
C VAL A 108 -11.96 2.18 12.76
N THR A 109 -12.50 1.19 13.45
CA THR A 109 -13.86 1.22 13.99
C THR A 109 -14.06 2.27 15.07
N ASP A 110 -12.98 2.62 15.79
CA ASP A 110 -13.03 3.66 16.84
C ASP A 110 -13.16 5.07 16.25
N VAL A 111 -12.87 5.23 14.95
CA VAL A 111 -12.79 6.55 14.32
C VAL A 111 -14.14 6.99 13.74
N VAL A 112 -14.87 6.10 13.08
CA VAL A 112 -16.07 6.46 12.31
C VAL A 112 -17.34 5.73 12.72
N GLY A 113 -17.24 4.72 13.55
CA GLY A 113 -18.37 3.87 13.94
C GLY A 113 -18.77 2.84 12.86
N PRO A 114 -19.73 1.97 13.18
CA PRO A 114 -20.13 0.88 12.29
C PRO A 114 -20.96 1.37 11.10
N GLU A 115 -20.89 0.61 10.00
CA GLU A 115 -21.76 0.75 8.82
C GLU A 115 -21.79 2.15 8.21
N TYR A 116 -20.62 2.80 8.15
CA TYR A 116 -20.50 4.18 7.69
C TYR A 116 -20.25 4.31 6.19
N PHE A 117 -19.44 3.40 5.59
CA PHE A 117 -19.00 3.50 4.20
C PHE A 117 -19.80 2.58 3.27
N ASP A 118 -20.10 3.10 2.08
CA ASP A 118 -20.66 2.31 0.98
C ASP A 118 -19.55 1.51 0.28
N ARG A 119 -18.33 2.06 0.29
CA ARG A 119 -17.18 1.46 -0.38
C ARG A 119 -15.89 1.73 0.40
N ILE A 120 -15.04 0.70 0.45
CA ILE A 120 -13.68 0.82 0.99
C ILE A 120 -12.71 0.36 -0.09
N ILE A 121 -11.59 1.07 -0.26
CA ILE A 121 -10.59 0.79 -1.28
C ILE A 121 -9.24 0.62 -0.64
N LEU A 122 -8.56 -0.48 -0.97
CA LEU A 122 -7.14 -0.69 -0.71
C LEU A 122 -6.39 -0.48 -2.01
N PRO A 123 -5.76 0.68 -2.18
CA PRO A 123 -5.03 0.98 -3.40
C PRO A 123 -3.65 0.31 -3.44
N GLY A 124 -3.15 0.11 -4.64
CA GLY A 124 -1.77 -0.30 -4.91
C GLY A 124 -1.39 -1.62 -4.23
N THR A 125 -0.31 -1.60 -3.46
CA THR A 125 0.24 -2.76 -2.75
C THR A 125 -0.18 -2.82 -1.27
N THR A 126 -1.16 -2.03 -0.86
CA THR A 126 -1.55 -1.94 0.56
C THR A 126 -1.88 -3.30 1.16
N ILE A 127 -2.61 -4.14 0.44
CA ILE A 127 -2.98 -5.48 0.90
C ILE A 127 -1.77 -6.40 1.12
N LEU A 128 -0.69 -6.19 0.37
CA LEU A 128 0.53 -7.00 0.43
C LEU A 128 1.37 -6.75 1.70
N ARG A 129 1.01 -5.73 2.49
CA ARG A 129 1.71 -5.40 3.75
C ARG A 129 1.22 -6.22 4.93
N TYR A 130 0.06 -6.86 4.80
CA TYR A 130 -0.53 -7.68 5.87
C TYR A 130 -0.03 -9.11 5.81
N THR A 131 0.35 -9.67 6.94
CA THR A 131 0.54 -11.11 7.09
C THR A 131 -0.79 -11.85 6.96
N ARG A 132 -0.76 -13.17 6.75
CA ARG A 132 -1.99 -13.99 6.69
C ARG A 132 -2.88 -13.83 7.93
N GLY A 133 -2.28 -13.72 9.12
CA GLY A 133 -3.04 -13.51 10.37
C GLY A 133 -3.70 -12.14 10.43
N GLU A 134 -2.98 -11.10 10.02
CA GLU A 134 -3.49 -9.73 9.96
C GLU A 134 -4.56 -9.56 8.89
N LEU A 135 -4.49 -10.27 7.75
CA LEU A 135 -5.51 -10.24 6.71
C LEU A 135 -6.89 -10.65 7.24
N LEU A 136 -6.96 -11.73 8.03
CA LEU A 136 -8.23 -12.18 8.58
C LEU A 136 -8.84 -11.14 9.52
N LEU A 137 -8.02 -10.54 10.38
CA LEU A 137 -8.44 -9.45 11.26
C LEU A 137 -8.87 -8.23 10.44
N PHE A 138 -8.08 -7.87 9.42
CA PHE A 138 -8.39 -6.77 8.51
C PHE A 138 -9.78 -6.96 7.86
N PHE A 139 -10.04 -8.09 7.21
CA PHE A 139 -11.34 -8.33 6.58
C PHE A 139 -12.50 -8.24 7.56
N ARG A 140 -12.33 -8.74 8.79
CA ARG A 140 -13.35 -8.65 9.85
C ARG A 140 -13.60 -7.21 10.29
N ASN A 141 -12.53 -6.43 10.50
CA ASN A 141 -12.64 -5.04 10.96
C ASN A 141 -13.26 -4.15 9.85
N ILE A 142 -12.77 -4.27 8.62
CA ILE A 142 -13.32 -3.52 7.48
C ILE A 142 -14.81 -3.84 7.26
N ARG A 143 -15.22 -5.09 7.51
CA ARG A 143 -16.63 -5.48 7.41
C ARG A 143 -17.54 -4.67 8.34
N GLN A 144 -17.07 -4.30 9.52
CA GLN A 144 -17.85 -3.49 10.45
C GLN A 144 -18.07 -2.06 9.94
N LEU A 145 -17.12 -1.50 9.19
CA LEU A 145 -17.21 -0.16 8.62
C LEU A 145 -18.13 -0.07 7.41
N LEU A 146 -18.28 -1.18 6.67
CA LEU A 146 -19.12 -1.24 5.49
C LEU A 146 -20.60 -1.36 5.85
N ARG A 147 -21.43 -0.58 5.16
CA ARG A 147 -22.90 -0.73 5.18
C ARG A 147 -23.32 -2.12 4.71
N PRO A 148 -24.57 -2.54 4.97
CA PRO A 148 -25.14 -3.71 4.30
C PRO A 148 -24.98 -3.59 2.78
N SER A 149 -24.53 -4.68 2.12
CA SER A 149 -24.18 -4.71 0.69
C SER A 149 -23.06 -3.72 0.29
N GLY A 150 -22.33 -3.18 1.25
CA GLY A 150 -21.15 -2.35 1.01
C GLY A 150 -20.00 -3.19 0.43
N ARG A 151 -19.08 -2.54 -0.28
CA ARG A 151 -18.06 -3.22 -1.08
C ARG A 151 -16.65 -2.81 -0.71
N LEU A 152 -15.78 -3.80 -0.61
CA LEU A 152 -14.33 -3.63 -0.49
C LEU A 152 -13.68 -3.87 -1.85
N LEU A 153 -12.94 -2.91 -2.36
CA LEU A 153 -12.10 -3.03 -3.56
C LEU A 153 -10.64 -3.17 -3.15
N VAL A 154 -9.98 -4.16 -3.70
CA VAL A 154 -8.57 -4.43 -3.43
C VAL A 154 -7.81 -4.44 -4.74
N SER A 155 -6.88 -3.52 -4.90
CA SER A 155 -5.89 -3.59 -5.97
C SER A 155 -4.79 -4.58 -5.59
N LEU A 156 -4.40 -5.44 -6.52
CA LEU A 156 -3.41 -6.48 -6.30
C LEU A 156 -2.50 -6.59 -7.52
N TYR A 157 -1.19 -6.54 -7.31
CA TYR A 157 -0.25 -6.87 -8.36
C TYR A 157 -0.18 -8.38 -8.58
N ARG A 158 -0.10 -8.78 -9.85
CA ARG A 158 0.11 -10.19 -10.18
C ARG A 158 1.47 -10.67 -9.65
N VAL A 159 1.46 -11.84 -9.03
CA VAL A 159 2.68 -12.41 -8.43
C VAL A 159 3.79 -12.57 -9.47
N ASP A 160 3.45 -13.00 -10.70
CA ASP A 160 4.43 -13.12 -11.78
C ASP A 160 5.04 -11.78 -12.18
N HIS A 161 4.24 -10.71 -12.17
CA HIS A 161 4.76 -9.36 -12.39
C HIS A 161 5.73 -8.95 -11.28
N LEU A 162 5.35 -9.12 -10.01
CA LEU A 162 6.21 -8.83 -8.87
C LEU A 162 7.52 -9.64 -8.92
N LYS A 163 7.46 -10.92 -9.29
CA LYS A 163 8.66 -11.74 -9.50
C LYS A 163 9.53 -11.22 -10.65
N SER A 164 8.94 -10.67 -11.70
CA SER A 164 9.69 -10.15 -12.85
C SER A 164 10.49 -8.89 -12.55
N ILE A 165 10.04 -8.09 -11.57
CA ILE A 165 10.74 -6.87 -11.10
C ILE A 165 11.75 -7.16 -9.99
N ALA A 166 11.75 -8.38 -9.44
CA ALA A 166 12.74 -8.84 -8.46
C ALA A 166 14.12 -8.98 -9.13
N HIS A 167 14.73 -7.87 -9.46
CA HIS A 167 15.95 -7.79 -10.26
C HIS A 167 17.04 -6.94 -9.61
N PRO A 168 18.23 -6.94 -10.25
CA PRO A 168 19.45 -6.48 -9.63
C PRO A 168 19.35 -5.06 -9.11
N ILE A 169 20.25 -4.78 -8.19
CA ILE A 169 20.36 -3.52 -7.49
C ILE A 169 20.44 -2.36 -8.47
N ALA A 170 19.46 -1.48 -8.40
CA ALA A 170 19.45 -0.22 -9.12
C ALA A 170 20.16 0.86 -8.28
N THR A 171 20.70 1.85 -8.97
CA THR A 171 21.39 2.98 -8.35
C THR A 171 20.75 4.28 -8.83
N ARG A 172 20.44 5.17 -7.89
CA ARG A 172 20.05 6.54 -8.18
C ARG A 172 20.98 7.53 -7.50
N ARG A 173 21.26 8.63 -8.17
CA ARG A 173 22.09 9.71 -7.64
C ARG A 173 21.31 11.02 -7.64
N PHE A 174 21.19 11.62 -6.48
CA PHE A 174 20.59 12.94 -6.28
C PHE A 174 21.63 13.87 -5.64
N GLN A 175 22.16 14.78 -6.42
CA GLN A 175 23.22 15.71 -5.94
C GLN A 175 24.38 14.93 -5.27
N LYS A 176 24.50 15.08 -3.92
CA LYS A 176 25.54 14.40 -3.10
C LYS A 176 25.08 13.11 -2.46
N THR A 177 23.82 12.71 -2.68
CA THR A 177 23.23 11.49 -2.12
C THR A 177 23.27 10.39 -3.14
N LEU A 178 23.75 9.22 -2.74
CA LEU A 178 23.74 7.98 -3.51
C LEU A 178 22.74 7.02 -2.88
N LEU A 179 21.80 6.56 -3.67
CA LEU A 179 20.77 5.59 -3.29
C LEU A 179 20.98 4.29 -4.09
N PHE A 180 21.03 3.17 -3.37
CA PHE A 180 20.96 1.82 -3.96
C PHE A 180 19.68 1.18 -3.48
N TYR A 181 18.99 0.45 -4.33
CA TYR A 181 17.83 -0.31 -3.96
C TYR A 181 17.68 -1.55 -4.82
N GLY A 182 16.94 -2.51 -4.34
CA GLY A 182 16.65 -3.72 -5.09
C GLY A 182 15.51 -4.50 -4.46
N TYR A 183 14.99 -5.45 -5.22
CA TYR A 183 13.96 -6.38 -4.82
C TYR A 183 14.52 -7.81 -4.83
N GLN A 184 14.09 -8.61 -3.88
CA GLN A 184 14.34 -10.04 -3.83
C GLN A 184 13.07 -10.79 -3.42
N VAL A 185 12.76 -11.87 -4.13
CA VAL A 185 11.73 -12.83 -3.69
C VAL A 185 12.36 -13.82 -2.72
N ASP A 186 11.73 -13.97 -1.56
CA ASP A 186 12.08 -14.92 -0.52
C ASP A 186 10.83 -15.71 -0.09
N GLY A 187 10.61 -16.85 -0.70
CA GLY A 187 9.40 -17.64 -0.50
C GLY A 187 8.14 -16.89 -0.96
N GLU A 188 7.23 -16.65 -0.02
CA GLU A 188 5.99 -15.88 -0.24
C GLU A 188 6.18 -14.38 0.05
N ARG A 189 7.41 -13.87 0.15
CA ARG A 189 7.71 -12.47 0.43
C ARG A 189 8.45 -11.82 -0.72
N LEU A 190 8.14 -10.56 -0.98
CA LEU A 190 8.94 -9.65 -1.79
C LEU A 190 9.63 -8.68 -0.83
N LEU A 191 10.94 -8.75 -0.78
CA LEU A 191 11.78 -7.89 0.04
C LEU A 191 12.26 -6.72 -0.82
N PHE A 192 11.95 -5.50 -0.39
CA PHE A 192 12.57 -4.29 -0.92
C PHE A 192 13.65 -3.85 0.07
N ASN A 193 14.86 -3.64 -0.40
CA ASN A 193 15.93 -3.06 0.41
C ASN A 193 16.49 -1.81 -0.26
N ALA A 194 16.83 -0.83 0.55
CA ALA A 194 17.46 0.39 0.10
C ALA A 194 18.62 0.79 1.02
N TYR A 195 19.67 1.35 0.43
CA TYR A 195 20.82 1.92 1.12
C TYR A 195 21.07 3.32 0.63
N LEU A 196 21.24 4.24 1.56
CA LEU A 196 21.51 5.64 1.33
C LEU A 196 22.89 5.99 1.84
N LYS A 197 23.65 6.76 1.04
CA LYS A 197 24.90 7.40 1.46
C LYS A 197 24.87 8.88 1.07
N SER A 198 24.98 9.75 2.09
CA SER A 198 25.04 11.20 1.92
C SER A 198 26.09 11.79 2.87
N GLY A 199 27.29 12.11 2.33
CA GLY A 199 28.41 12.53 3.13
C GLY A 199 28.84 11.47 4.15
N LYS A 200 28.68 11.79 5.45
CA LYS A 200 28.95 10.86 6.57
C LYS A 200 27.74 10.01 6.96
N GLU A 201 26.55 10.36 6.49
CA GLU A 201 25.32 9.64 6.77
C GLU A 201 25.27 8.38 5.90
N GLU A 202 25.13 7.22 6.54
CA GLU A 202 24.89 5.94 5.87
C GLU A 202 23.72 5.25 6.55
N LYS A 203 22.69 4.90 5.77
CA LYS A 203 21.47 4.24 6.26
C LYS A 203 21.08 3.06 5.38
N VAL A 204 20.48 2.06 6.01
CA VAL A 204 19.83 0.93 5.32
C VAL A 204 18.39 0.85 5.79
N SER A 205 17.48 0.55 4.88
CA SER A 205 16.07 0.34 5.20
C SER A 205 15.47 -0.78 4.35
N TYR A 206 14.29 -1.26 4.74
CA TYR A 206 13.59 -2.34 4.03
C TYR A 206 12.07 -2.16 4.09
N ALA A 207 11.39 -2.81 3.14
CA ALA A 207 9.97 -3.12 3.22
C ALA A 207 9.77 -4.60 2.89
N VAL A 208 8.74 -5.19 3.48
CA VAL A 208 8.32 -6.56 3.23
C VAL A 208 6.90 -6.54 2.70
N GLU A 209 6.68 -7.18 1.57
CA GLU A 209 5.37 -7.40 0.98
C GLU A 209 5.12 -8.90 0.86
N TYR A 210 3.90 -9.33 1.12
CA TYR A 210 3.49 -10.74 1.01
C TYR A 210 2.88 -11.00 -0.35
N LEU A 211 3.35 -12.03 -1.03
CA LEU A 211 2.88 -12.41 -2.35
C LEU A 211 1.60 -13.24 -2.24
N TYR A 212 0.46 -12.63 -2.49
CA TYR A 212 -0.83 -13.30 -2.44
C TYR A 212 -1.36 -13.60 -3.84
N GLU A 213 -1.73 -14.85 -4.05
CA GLU A 213 -2.59 -15.21 -5.17
C GLU A 213 -4.04 -14.79 -4.87
N PRO A 214 -4.83 -14.41 -5.88
CA PRO A 214 -6.21 -13.97 -5.68
C PRO A 214 -7.06 -14.96 -4.89
N ASN A 215 -6.87 -16.27 -5.11
CA ASN A 215 -7.62 -17.32 -4.41
C ASN A 215 -7.42 -17.25 -2.89
N THR A 216 -6.21 -16.92 -2.42
CA THR A 216 -5.94 -16.73 -1.00
C THR A 216 -6.80 -15.60 -0.41
N LEU A 217 -6.92 -14.49 -1.14
CA LEU A 217 -7.77 -13.37 -0.70
C LEU A 217 -9.26 -13.74 -0.72
N PHE A 218 -9.71 -14.50 -1.73
CA PHE A 218 -11.10 -15.01 -1.76
C PHE A 218 -11.41 -15.93 -0.58
N GLU A 219 -10.48 -16.78 -0.17
CA GLU A 219 -10.63 -17.63 1.01
C GLU A 219 -10.80 -16.81 2.28
N PHE A 220 -9.92 -15.82 2.55
CA PHE A 220 -10.03 -14.94 3.72
C PHE A 220 -11.31 -14.10 3.71
N ALA A 221 -11.69 -13.60 2.54
CA ALA A 221 -12.92 -12.85 2.36
C ALA A 221 -14.15 -13.73 2.68
N THR A 222 -14.19 -14.96 2.18
CA THR A 222 -15.28 -15.93 2.44
C THR A 222 -15.38 -16.26 3.93
N LEU A 223 -14.26 -16.51 4.62
CA LEU A 223 -14.22 -16.72 6.07
C LEU A 223 -14.73 -15.50 6.85
N SER A 224 -14.67 -14.32 6.25
CA SER A 224 -15.16 -13.06 6.83
C SER A 224 -16.54 -12.65 6.30
N ARG A 225 -17.27 -13.56 5.66
CA ARG A 225 -18.62 -13.36 5.10
C ARG A 225 -18.67 -12.28 4.03
N TYR A 226 -17.77 -12.36 3.07
CA TYR A 226 -17.84 -11.63 1.83
C TYR A 226 -18.06 -12.59 0.66
N GLN A 227 -18.68 -12.08 -0.39
CA GLN A 227 -18.66 -12.69 -1.71
C GLN A 227 -17.70 -11.93 -2.60
N GLY A 228 -16.69 -12.61 -3.14
CA GLY A 228 -15.63 -12.00 -3.93
C GLY A 228 -15.78 -12.28 -5.43
N GLN A 229 -15.33 -11.33 -6.25
CA GLN A 229 -15.22 -11.46 -7.69
C GLN A 229 -14.07 -10.64 -8.26
N PHE A 230 -13.63 -11.01 -9.48
CA PHE A 230 -12.74 -10.15 -10.24
C PHE A 230 -13.53 -8.98 -10.82
N LEU A 231 -13.06 -7.75 -10.59
CA LEU A 231 -13.62 -6.55 -11.16
C LEU A 231 -12.80 -6.10 -12.39
N TYR A 232 -11.49 -6.30 -12.34
CA TYR A 232 -10.57 -6.00 -13.43
C TYR A 232 -9.41 -7.00 -13.44
N GLU A 233 -9.04 -7.45 -14.64
CA GLU A 233 -7.89 -8.31 -14.86
C GLU A 233 -6.98 -7.71 -15.93
N GLY A 234 -5.84 -7.18 -15.50
CA GLY A 234 -4.79 -6.66 -16.37
C GLY A 234 -3.55 -7.56 -16.38
N LYS A 235 -2.56 -7.18 -17.17
CA LYS A 235 -1.29 -7.91 -17.26
C LYS A 235 -0.45 -7.82 -15.99
N THR A 236 -0.47 -6.66 -15.34
CA THR A 236 0.35 -6.36 -14.17
C THR A 236 -0.44 -6.29 -12.88
N MET A 237 -1.71 -5.90 -12.96
CA MET A 237 -2.57 -5.65 -11.82
C MET A 237 -3.95 -6.27 -11.99
N LEU A 238 -4.53 -6.66 -10.88
CA LEU A 238 -5.90 -7.13 -10.71
C LEU A 238 -6.64 -6.16 -9.80
N VAL A 239 -7.97 -6.06 -9.94
CA VAL A 239 -8.83 -5.47 -8.92
C VAL A 239 -9.88 -6.49 -8.54
N LEU A 240 -9.92 -6.79 -7.26
CA LEU A 240 -10.89 -7.69 -6.66
C LEU A 240 -11.98 -6.86 -5.96
N GLU A 241 -13.22 -7.30 -6.08
CA GLU A 241 -14.34 -6.72 -5.34
C GLU A 241 -14.90 -7.78 -4.38
N PHE A 242 -15.14 -7.35 -3.15
CA PHE A 242 -15.71 -8.17 -2.08
C PHE A 242 -16.97 -7.48 -1.55
N GLU A 243 -18.12 -8.09 -1.79
CA GLU A 243 -19.42 -7.59 -1.31
C GLU A 243 -19.74 -8.19 0.06
N LYS A 244 -20.10 -7.34 1.02
CA LYS A 244 -20.51 -7.72 2.37
C LYS A 244 -21.84 -8.49 2.32
N GLN A 245 -21.84 -9.72 2.87
CA GLN A 245 -23.00 -10.57 3.01
C GLN A 245 -23.66 -10.39 4.39
#